data_d73f1c8d6c3ba97d6472fd675c15177c
#
_entry.id   d73f1c8d6c3ba97d6472fd675c15177c
#
_cell.length_a   1.000
_cell.length_b   1.000
_cell.length_c   1.000
_cell.angle_alpha   90.00
_cell.angle_beta   90.00
_cell.angle_gamma   90.00
#
_symmetry.space_group_name_H-M   'P 1'
#
loop_
_entity.id
_entity.type
_entity.pdbx_description
1 polymer ?
#
loop_
_entity_poly.entity_id
_entity_poly.type
_entity_poly.pdbx_seq_one_letter_code
_entity_poly.pdbx_strand_id
1 'polypeptide(L)'
;MQSEAVFHPISYTQHGISYILPVSFFAVTEKLNTFANEKLHEMKKHLVISTSLDLVRIAPEYVVYIASDGNYSTLVQRDGEVRMVSYQLGQVEKMISDQLGAEGNIFIRIGKSLIINRNFIYYINIPKQRLILSDACSVNHTVTASKEALKQLKELIEQEGKL
;
A
#
# COMPACT_ATOMS: atom_id res chain seq x y z
N MET A 1 -13.27 -54.31 -0.51
CA MET A 1 -13.93 -53.35 -1.41
C MET A 1 -13.08 -52.09 -1.41
N GLN A 2 -12.22 -51.98 -2.43
CA GLN A 2 -11.41 -50.77 -2.65
C GLN A 2 -12.26 -49.79 -3.43
N SER A 3 -12.52 -48.59 -2.87
CA SER A 3 -13.18 -47.48 -3.55
C SER A 3 -12.13 -46.83 -4.44
N GLU A 4 -12.20 -47.06 -5.74
CA GLU A 4 -11.46 -46.30 -6.74
C GLU A 4 -11.98 -44.85 -6.75
N ALA A 5 -11.10 -43.91 -6.36
CA ALA A 5 -11.38 -42.49 -6.53
C ALA A 5 -11.31 -42.17 -8.02
N VAL A 6 -12.45 -41.88 -8.62
CA VAL A 6 -12.58 -41.41 -10.02
C VAL A 6 -12.01 -40.02 -10.10
N PHE A 7 -10.80 -39.89 -10.64
CA PHE A 7 -10.18 -38.60 -10.93
C PHE A 7 -10.76 -38.03 -12.25
N HIS A 8 -11.53 -36.95 -12.15
CA HIS A 8 -11.96 -36.22 -13.34
C HIS A 8 -10.85 -35.21 -13.74
N PRO A 9 -10.29 -35.32 -14.95
CA PRO A 9 -9.33 -34.34 -15.44
C PRO A 9 -10.03 -33.02 -15.76
N ILE A 10 -9.42 -31.91 -15.36
CA ILE A 10 -9.88 -30.57 -15.72
C ILE A 10 -9.25 -30.20 -17.07
N SER A 11 -10.10 -29.89 -18.07
CA SER A 11 -9.65 -29.43 -19.38
C SER A 11 -9.57 -27.91 -19.43
N TYR A 12 -8.44 -27.38 -19.92
CA TYR A 12 -8.24 -25.96 -20.18
C TYR A 12 -7.96 -25.77 -21.68
N THR A 13 -8.65 -24.83 -22.31
CA THR A 13 -8.51 -24.54 -23.73
C THR A 13 -7.92 -23.16 -23.93
N GLN A 14 -6.75 -23.05 -24.57
CA GLN A 14 -6.14 -21.78 -24.96
C GLN A 14 -5.74 -21.87 -26.43
N HIS A 15 -6.13 -20.89 -27.24
CA HIS A 15 -5.86 -20.83 -28.69
C HIS A 15 -6.28 -22.08 -29.49
N GLY A 16 -7.42 -22.73 -29.11
CA GLY A 16 -7.95 -23.86 -29.85
C GLY A 16 -7.28 -25.22 -29.58
N ILE A 17 -6.34 -25.28 -28.63
CA ILE A 17 -5.66 -26.50 -28.22
C ILE A 17 -6.11 -26.85 -26.79
N SER A 18 -6.64 -28.07 -26.63
CA SER A 18 -7.08 -28.57 -25.31
C SER A 18 -5.93 -29.30 -24.62
N TYR A 19 -5.61 -28.85 -23.41
CA TYR A 19 -4.61 -29.49 -22.56
C TYR A 19 -5.31 -30.21 -21.42
N ILE A 20 -4.95 -31.47 -21.19
CA ILE A 20 -5.38 -32.25 -20.04
C ILE A 20 -4.21 -32.23 -19.04
N LEU A 21 -4.36 -31.49 -17.96
CA LEU A 21 -3.37 -31.43 -16.89
C LEU A 21 -3.80 -32.35 -15.73
N PRO A 22 -2.88 -33.14 -15.15
CA PRO A 22 -3.20 -33.94 -13.97
C PRO A 22 -3.54 -33.02 -12.78
N VAL A 23 -4.50 -33.44 -11.98
CA VAL A 23 -4.95 -32.70 -10.78
C VAL A 23 -3.80 -32.38 -9.83
N SER A 24 -2.76 -33.21 -9.82
CA SER A 24 -1.52 -33.01 -9.06
C SER A 24 -0.75 -31.75 -9.48
N PHE A 25 -0.86 -31.33 -10.76
CA PHE A 25 -0.21 -30.13 -11.26
C PHE A 25 -0.86 -28.86 -10.69
N PHE A 26 -2.20 -28.85 -10.58
CA PHE A 26 -2.94 -27.73 -9.97
C PHE A 26 -2.62 -27.59 -8.48
N ALA A 27 -2.57 -28.70 -7.74
CA ALA A 27 -2.23 -28.68 -6.32
C ALA A 27 -0.79 -28.19 -6.06
N VAL A 28 0.13 -28.49 -6.99
CA VAL A 28 1.53 -28.01 -6.91
C VAL A 28 1.60 -26.52 -7.23
N THR A 29 0.86 -26.02 -8.23
CA THR A 29 0.83 -24.59 -8.57
C THR A 29 0.15 -23.74 -7.50
N GLU A 30 -0.92 -24.22 -6.87
CA GLU A 30 -1.54 -23.55 -5.71
C GLU A 30 -0.59 -23.50 -4.52
N LYS A 31 0.08 -24.60 -4.19
CA LYS A 31 1.09 -24.62 -3.12
C LYS A 31 2.26 -23.69 -3.42
N LEU A 32 2.76 -23.67 -4.65
CA LEU A 32 3.84 -22.78 -5.06
C LEU A 32 3.42 -21.31 -4.99
N ASN A 33 2.19 -20.97 -5.39
CA ASN A 33 1.64 -19.63 -5.28
C ASN A 33 1.42 -19.22 -3.82
N THR A 34 0.96 -20.15 -2.97
CA THR A 34 0.81 -19.89 -1.53
C THR A 34 2.17 -19.67 -0.88
N PHE A 35 3.16 -20.53 -1.14
CA PHE A 35 4.54 -20.35 -0.66
C PHE A 35 5.20 -19.08 -1.18
N ALA A 36 5.01 -18.74 -2.44
CA ALA A 36 5.53 -17.49 -3.02
C ALA A 36 4.90 -16.28 -2.37
N ASN A 37 3.59 -16.29 -2.12
CA ASN A 37 2.87 -15.21 -1.45
C ASN A 37 3.26 -15.10 0.03
N GLU A 38 3.42 -16.22 0.75
CA GLU A 38 3.88 -16.22 2.13
C GLU A 38 5.32 -15.67 2.24
N LYS A 39 6.22 -16.11 1.35
CA LYS A 39 7.60 -15.63 1.32
C LYS A 39 7.72 -14.16 0.89
N LEU A 40 6.84 -13.70 -0.01
CA LEU A 40 6.73 -12.30 -0.39
C LEU A 40 6.19 -11.45 0.77
N HIS A 41 5.27 -11.99 1.57
CA HIS A 41 4.74 -11.33 2.77
C HIS A 41 5.80 -11.25 3.89
N GLU A 42 6.64 -12.29 4.02
CA GLU A 42 7.73 -12.34 5.00
C GLU A 42 8.87 -11.35 4.66
N MET A 43 9.03 -11.00 3.39
CA MET A 43 10.02 -10.02 2.91
C MET A 43 9.52 -8.57 2.92
N LYS A 44 8.24 -8.30 3.24
CA LYS A 44 7.73 -6.93 3.31
C LYS A 44 8.43 -6.15 4.41
N LYS A 45 9.04 -5.06 4.01
CA LYS A 45 9.67 -4.14 4.94
C LYS A 45 8.62 -3.45 5.79
N HIS A 46 8.98 -3.16 7.02
CA HIS A 46 8.15 -2.39 7.94
C HIS A 46 8.82 -1.04 8.19
N LEU A 47 8.00 -0.01 8.29
CA LEU A 47 8.45 1.27 8.81
C LEU A 47 8.53 1.16 10.33
N VAL A 48 9.70 1.41 10.88
CA VAL A 48 9.94 1.44 12.33
C VAL A 48 10.28 2.86 12.74
N ILE A 49 9.43 3.44 13.58
CA ILE A 49 9.65 4.75 14.18
C ILE A 49 9.82 4.54 15.68
N SER A 50 11.04 4.73 16.18
CA SER A 50 11.39 4.48 17.57
C SER A 50 11.80 5.79 18.25
N THR A 51 11.22 6.06 19.41
CA THR A 51 11.62 7.12 20.32
C THR A 51 12.21 6.50 21.59
N SER A 52 12.61 7.30 22.57
CA SER A 52 13.06 6.79 23.86
C SER A 52 11.96 6.09 24.68
N LEU A 53 10.68 6.36 24.37
CA LEU A 53 9.54 5.90 25.11
C LEU A 53 8.65 4.93 24.32
N ASP A 54 8.60 5.08 22.98
CA ASP A 54 7.65 4.39 22.12
C ASP A 54 8.33 3.79 20.89
N LEU A 55 7.74 2.72 20.37
CA LEU A 55 8.10 2.13 19.09
C LEU A 55 6.84 1.85 18.30
N VAL A 56 6.77 2.39 17.09
CA VAL A 56 5.75 2.05 16.09
C VAL A 56 6.41 1.19 15.02
N ARG A 57 5.90 -0.01 14.79
CA ARG A 57 6.30 -0.90 13.68
C ARG A 57 5.07 -1.19 12.84
N ILE A 58 5.05 -0.68 11.62
CA ILE A 58 3.87 -0.73 10.75
C ILE A 58 4.26 -1.10 9.32
N ALA A 59 3.46 -1.93 8.67
CA ALA A 59 3.61 -2.18 7.25
C ALA A 59 3.14 -0.95 6.45
N PRO A 60 3.90 -0.55 5.38
CA PRO A 60 3.64 0.69 4.65
C PRO A 60 2.22 0.82 4.12
N GLU A 61 1.61 -0.28 3.69
CA GLU A 61 0.24 -0.32 3.16
C GLU A 61 -0.86 0.02 4.17
N TYR A 62 -0.55 -0.01 5.47
CA TYR A 62 -1.48 0.40 6.53
C TYR A 62 -1.42 1.89 6.85
N VAL A 63 -0.39 2.59 6.41
CA VAL A 63 -0.27 4.04 6.61
C VAL A 63 -1.06 4.77 5.53
N VAL A 64 -2.05 5.58 5.93
CA VAL A 64 -2.86 6.39 5.00
C VAL A 64 -2.17 7.71 4.71
N TYR A 65 -1.79 8.44 5.74
CA TYR A 65 -1.02 9.67 5.63
C TYR A 65 -0.29 10.01 6.91
N ILE A 66 0.67 10.91 6.82
CA ILE A 66 1.42 11.46 7.93
C ILE A 66 1.36 12.98 7.81
N ALA A 67 0.86 13.64 8.85
CA ALA A 67 0.74 15.09 8.90
C ALA A 67 1.75 15.69 9.90
N SER A 68 2.30 16.86 9.57
CA SER A 68 3.14 17.61 10.49
C SER A 68 2.31 18.43 11.46
N ASP A 69 2.70 18.42 12.71
CA ASP A 69 2.22 19.32 13.76
C ASP A 69 3.43 19.94 14.48
N GLY A 70 4.04 20.93 13.82
CA GLY A 70 5.25 21.58 14.32
C GLY A 70 6.45 20.61 14.42
N ASN A 71 6.84 20.29 15.65
CA ASN A 71 7.96 19.40 15.95
C ASN A 71 7.57 17.91 15.98
N TYR A 72 6.27 17.62 15.83
CA TYR A 72 5.72 16.28 15.87
C TYR A 72 5.14 15.91 14.51
N SER A 73 4.95 14.62 14.29
CA SER A 73 4.20 14.11 13.16
C SER A 73 3.08 13.19 13.65
N THR A 74 1.94 13.29 13.01
CA THR A 74 0.78 12.44 13.28
C THR A 74 0.64 11.43 12.16
N LEU A 75 0.79 10.15 12.48
CA LEU A 75 0.62 9.02 11.57
C LEU A 75 -0.81 8.50 11.68
N VAL A 76 -1.52 8.46 10.58
CA VAL A 76 -2.90 7.97 10.49
C VAL A 76 -2.92 6.64 9.74
N GLN A 77 -3.50 5.62 10.38
CA GLN A 77 -3.54 4.25 9.91
C GLN A 77 -4.89 3.92 9.26
N ARG A 78 -4.90 2.84 8.49
CA ARG A 78 -6.07 2.35 7.76
C ARG A 78 -7.23 1.94 8.69
N ASP A 79 -6.92 1.43 9.88
CA ASP A 79 -7.91 1.06 10.91
C ASP A 79 -8.49 2.25 11.68
N GLY A 80 -8.07 3.48 11.33
CA GLY A 80 -8.47 4.71 12.00
C GLY A 80 -7.59 5.08 13.19
N GLU A 81 -6.63 4.23 13.57
CA GLU A 81 -5.69 4.55 14.63
C GLU A 81 -4.80 5.74 14.25
N VAL A 82 -4.57 6.61 15.23
CA VAL A 82 -3.76 7.81 15.08
C VAL A 82 -2.62 7.76 16.08
N ARG A 83 -1.39 7.87 15.59
CA ARG A 83 -0.18 7.87 16.42
C ARG A 83 0.59 9.16 16.24
N MET A 84 0.89 9.83 17.35
CA MET A 84 1.80 10.97 17.36
C MET A 84 3.22 10.47 17.61
N VAL A 85 4.16 10.92 16.79
CA VAL A 85 5.58 10.60 16.93
C VAL A 85 6.40 11.89 17.08
N SER A 86 7.39 11.86 17.96
CA SER A 86 8.24 13.01 18.29
C SER A 86 9.34 13.26 17.24
N TYR A 87 8.94 13.26 15.98
CA TYR A 87 9.80 13.54 14.83
C TYR A 87 9.15 14.55 13.90
N GLN A 88 9.96 15.45 13.37
CA GLN A 88 9.53 16.32 12.29
C GLN A 88 9.27 15.51 11.01
N LEU A 89 8.35 15.99 10.19
CA LEU A 89 7.93 15.28 8.98
C LEU A 89 9.09 14.96 8.01
N GLY A 90 10.09 15.83 7.92
CA GLY A 90 11.30 15.56 7.12
C GLY A 90 12.16 14.42 7.67
N GLN A 91 12.19 14.22 8.98
CA GLN A 91 12.87 13.07 9.60
C GLN A 91 12.11 11.77 9.32
N VAL A 92 10.78 11.80 9.39
CA VAL A 92 9.94 10.65 9.04
C VAL A 92 10.09 10.29 7.56
N GLU A 93 10.12 11.28 6.67
CA GLU A 93 10.37 11.09 5.23
C GLU A 93 11.73 10.40 4.98
N LYS A 94 12.76 10.82 5.69
CA LYS A 94 14.07 10.17 5.62
C LYS A 94 14.02 8.73 6.12
N MET A 95 13.34 8.46 7.25
CA MET A 95 13.16 7.10 7.75
C MET A 95 12.44 6.20 6.75
N ILE A 96 11.41 6.70 6.07
CA ILE A 96 10.70 6.00 4.99
C ILE A 96 11.68 5.61 3.88
N SER A 97 12.46 6.57 3.39
CA SER A 97 13.44 6.34 2.33
C SER A 97 14.51 5.33 2.73
N ASP A 98 15.10 5.50 3.92
CA ASP A 98 16.23 4.69 4.39
C ASP A 98 15.79 3.23 4.69
N GLN A 99 14.60 3.05 5.28
CA GLN A 99 14.14 1.74 5.71
C GLN A 99 13.41 0.95 4.61
N LEU A 100 12.58 1.63 3.83
CA LEU A 100 11.71 0.98 2.86
C LEU A 100 12.33 0.92 1.45
N GLY A 101 13.21 1.85 1.10
CA GLY A 101 13.79 1.92 -0.24
C GLY A 101 12.69 2.03 -1.30
N ALA A 102 12.64 1.09 -2.25
CA ALA A 102 11.64 1.09 -3.34
C ALA A 102 10.20 0.97 -2.84
N GLU A 103 9.94 0.26 -1.74
CA GLU A 103 8.61 0.16 -1.14
C GLU A 103 8.12 1.50 -0.57
N GLY A 104 9.04 2.42 -0.25
CA GLY A 104 8.74 3.78 0.18
C GLY A 104 8.17 4.68 -0.92
N ASN A 105 8.26 4.28 -2.19
CA ASN A 105 7.74 5.05 -3.34
C ASN A 105 6.21 5.21 -3.34
N ILE A 106 5.51 4.45 -2.50
CA ILE A 106 4.07 4.65 -2.28
C ILE A 106 3.78 5.94 -1.52
N PHE A 107 4.76 6.53 -0.85
CA PHE A 107 4.61 7.76 -0.10
C PHE A 107 5.00 8.97 -0.93
N ILE A 108 4.12 9.95 -0.99
CA ILE A 108 4.31 11.20 -1.73
C ILE A 108 4.28 12.37 -0.75
N ARG A 109 5.32 13.20 -0.79
CA ARG A 109 5.35 14.45 -0.04
C ARG A 109 4.46 15.51 -0.68
N ILE A 110 3.53 16.05 0.09
CA ILE A 110 2.61 17.12 -0.33
C ILE A 110 2.93 18.39 0.45
N GLY A 111 3.63 19.31 -0.20
CA GLY A 111 4.07 20.55 0.43
C GLY A 111 4.93 20.34 1.67
N LYS A 112 4.76 21.20 2.68
CA LYS A 112 5.61 21.20 3.88
C LYS A 112 5.06 20.33 5.03
N SER A 113 3.76 20.03 5.02
CA SER A 113 3.06 19.50 6.21
C SER A 113 2.43 18.12 6.03
N LEU A 114 2.56 17.48 4.86
CA LEU A 114 1.84 16.25 4.58
C LEU A 114 2.68 15.26 3.77
N ILE A 115 2.65 13.99 4.16
CA ILE A 115 3.07 12.82 3.37
C ILE A 115 1.84 11.93 3.24
N ILE A 116 1.50 11.53 2.03
CA ILE A 116 0.35 10.66 1.76
C ILE A 116 0.81 9.34 1.16
N ASN A 117 0.04 8.29 1.40
CA ASN A 117 0.17 7.05 0.66
C ASN A 117 -0.70 7.15 -0.62
N ARG A 118 -0.06 7.05 -1.78
CA ARG A 118 -0.70 7.19 -3.10
C ARG A 118 -1.82 6.19 -3.35
N ASN A 119 -1.75 5.01 -2.73
CA ASN A 119 -2.74 3.95 -2.90
C ASN A 119 -4.13 4.32 -2.33
N PHE A 120 -4.20 5.36 -1.49
CA PHE A 120 -5.45 5.89 -0.94
C PHE A 120 -5.96 7.13 -1.66
N ILE A 121 -5.26 7.65 -2.68
CA ILE A 121 -5.73 8.84 -3.41
C ILE A 121 -7.02 8.48 -4.16
N TYR A 122 -8.13 9.06 -3.71
CA TYR A 122 -9.44 8.83 -4.32
C TYR A 122 -9.93 10.05 -5.12
N TYR A 123 -9.79 11.26 -4.57
CA TYR A 123 -10.31 12.46 -5.20
C TYR A 123 -9.48 13.69 -4.87
N ILE A 124 -9.19 14.50 -5.89
CA ILE A 124 -8.44 15.76 -5.79
C ILE A 124 -9.33 16.89 -6.26
N ASN A 125 -9.54 17.91 -5.41
CA ASN A 125 -10.25 19.14 -5.76
C ASN A 125 -9.37 20.36 -5.52
N ILE A 126 -8.74 20.85 -6.57
CA ILE A 126 -7.80 21.97 -6.51
C ILE A 126 -8.48 23.28 -6.07
N PRO A 127 -9.64 23.70 -6.63
CA PRO A 127 -10.34 24.90 -6.19
C PRO A 127 -10.68 24.91 -4.71
N LYS A 128 -11.14 23.78 -4.17
CA LYS A 128 -11.51 23.60 -2.76
C LYS A 128 -10.33 23.24 -1.86
N GLN A 129 -9.12 23.09 -2.42
CA GLN A 129 -7.90 22.68 -1.70
C GLN A 129 -8.09 21.39 -0.90
N ARG A 130 -8.82 20.44 -1.46
CA ARG A 130 -9.25 19.23 -0.78
C ARG A 130 -8.74 17.97 -1.49
N LEU A 131 -8.19 17.07 -0.70
CA LEU A 131 -7.77 15.74 -1.11
C LEU A 131 -8.53 14.72 -0.26
N ILE A 132 -9.19 13.76 -0.90
CA ILE A 132 -9.84 12.64 -0.23
C ILE A 132 -8.96 11.42 -0.40
N LEU A 133 -8.62 10.80 0.72
CA LEU A 133 -7.88 9.55 0.81
C LEU A 133 -8.86 8.46 1.24
N SER A 134 -9.05 7.43 0.41
CA SER A 134 -10.02 6.37 0.64
C SER A 134 -9.55 5.05 0.02
N ASP A 135 -9.93 3.94 0.65
CA ASP A 135 -9.78 2.58 0.10
C ASP A 135 -11.09 2.02 -0.46
N ALA A 136 -12.10 2.88 -0.59
CA ALA A 136 -13.47 2.56 -1.01
C ALA A 136 -14.23 1.60 -0.06
N CYS A 137 -13.63 1.20 1.06
CA CYS A 137 -14.25 0.27 2.02
C CYS A 137 -14.41 0.90 3.41
N SER A 138 -13.31 1.15 4.10
CA SER A 138 -13.30 1.58 5.50
C SER A 138 -12.64 2.94 5.71
N VAL A 139 -11.70 3.29 4.85
CA VAL A 139 -10.92 4.53 4.95
C VAL A 139 -11.59 5.66 4.18
N ASN A 140 -11.80 6.78 4.85
CA ASN A 140 -12.28 8.01 4.22
C ASN A 140 -11.79 9.23 5.02
N HIS A 141 -10.65 9.78 4.60
CA HIS A 141 -10.06 10.96 5.21
C HIS A 141 -10.04 12.13 4.23
N THR A 142 -10.45 13.29 4.70
CA THR A 142 -10.31 14.53 3.96
C THR A 142 -9.16 15.36 4.53
N VAL A 143 -8.16 15.62 3.70
CA VAL A 143 -7.02 16.47 4.06
C VAL A 143 -6.96 17.69 3.16
N THR A 144 -6.39 18.77 3.68
CA THR A 144 -6.22 20.02 2.93
C THR A 144 -4.78 20.23 2.53
N ALA A 145 -4.56 20.73 1.33
CA ALA A 145 -3.23 21.11 0.84
C ALA A 145 -3.32 22.32 -0.08
N SER A 146 -2.20 22.99 -0.34
CA SER A 146 -2.18 24.15 -1.22
C SER A 146 -2.60 23.80 -2.64
N LYS A 147 -3.10 24.78 -3.39
CA LYS A 147 -3.49 24.57 -4.80
C LYS A 147 -2.33 24.09 -5.65
N GLU A 148 -1.15 24.65 -5.42
CA GLU A 148 0.08 24.32 -6.12
C GLU A 148 0.49 22.86 -5.87
N ALA A 149 0.46 22.42 -4.60
CA ALA A 149 0.79 21.06 -4.22
C ALA A 149 -0.22 20.04 -4.79
N LEU A 150 -1.52 20.37 -4.78
CA LEU A 150 -2.55 19.51 -5.37
C LEU A 150 -2.47 19.44 -6.90
N LYS A 151 -2.04 20.56 -7.55
CA LYS A 151 -1.82 20.57 -8.99
C LYS A 151 -0.67 19.64 -9.37
N GLN A 152 0.45 19.75 -8.67
CA GLN A 152 1.61 18.87 -8.87
C GLN A 152 1.25 17.39 -8.65
N LEU A 153 0.50 17.10 -7.57
CA LEU A 153 0.02 15.74 -7.30
C LEU A 153 -0.85 15.21 -8.44
N LYS A 154 -1.80 16.01 -8.91
CA LYS A 154 -2.68 15.64 -10.02
C LYS A 154 -1.89 15.33 -11.28
N GLU A 155 -0.95 16.20 -11.66
CA GLU A 155 -0.08 15.99 -12.82
C GLU A 155 0.74 14.70 -12.70
N LEU A 156 1.28 14.39 -11.51
CA LEU A 156 2.01 13.16 -11.24
C LEU A 156 1.15 11.91 -11.50
N ILE A 157 -0.06 11.88 -10.94
CA ILE A 157 -0.97 10.74 -11.09
C ILE A 157 -1.45 10.58 -12.54
N GLU A 158 -1.71 11.70 -13.25
CA GLU A 158 -2.11 11.66 -14.66
C GLU A 158 -0.99 11.12 -15.58
N GLN A 159 0.26 11.37 -15.24
CA GLN A 159 1.41 10.83 -15.98
C GLN A 159 1.53 9.32 -15.83
N GLU A 160 1.27 8.78 -14.64
CA GLU A 160 1.31 7.35 -14.37
C GLU A 160 0.18 6.58 -15.07
N GLY A 161 -1.00 7.18 -15.20
CA GLY A 161 -2.12 6.56 -15.91
C GLY A 161 -1.98 6.51 -17.46
N LYS A 162 -0.90 7.08 -18.01
CA LYS A 162 -0.62 7.08 -19.46
C LYS A 162 0.39 6.01 -19.89
N LEU A 163 0.92 5.22 -18.98
CA LEU A 163 1.79 4.08 -19.23
C LEU A 163 1.00 2.78 -19.30
#